data_d524323bd875d4cd14123c22cc931162
#
_entry.id   d524323bd875d4cd14123c22cc931162
#
_cell.length_a   1.000
_cell.length_b   1.000
_cell.length_c   1.000
_cell.angle_alpha   90.00
_cell.angle_beta   90.00
_cell.angle_gamma   90.00
#
_symmetry.space_group_name_H-M   'P 1'
#
loop_
_entity.id
_entity.type
_entity.pdbx_description
1 polymer ?
#
loop_
_entity_poly.entity_id
_entity_poly.type
_entity_poly.pdbx_seq_one_letter_code
_entity_poly.pdbx_strand_id
1 'polypeptide(L)'
;MQVCQRLGLLLHPAECVGPSTVLVVLGIELDSFNQVAHLPQEKLLALKNLISSWLPRKWCNRHELESLIGHLHHAAKVVWPGRTSLRRMIDLLCCFRWRDHPVRLNREYHLHLLWWHQFLEDWHGVSFWLFPGCCRHVWPSLQMDTGPFCYFLGCKNSALLH
;
A
#
# COMPACT_ATOMS: atom_id res chain seq x y z
N MET A 1 -11.03 -11.70 -28.05
CA MET A 1 -12.10 -10.80 -28.51
C MET A 1 -13.41 -11.50 -28.87
N GLN A 2 -13.38 -12.55 -29.71
CA GLN A 2 -14.61 -13.23 -30.17
C GLN A 2 -15.55 -13.74 -29.05
N VAL A 3 -14.99 -14.26 -27.94
CA VAL A 3 -15.79 -14.78 -26.82
C VAL A 3 -16.57 -13.68 -26.12
N CYS A 4 -15.93 -12.55 -25.84
CA CYS A 4 -16.60 -11.40 -25.17
C CYS A 4 -17.72 -10.82 -26.04
N GLN A 5 -17.51 -10.72 -27.36
CA GLN A 5 -18.54 -10.27 -28.28
C GLN A 5 -19.73 -11.23 -28.32
N ARG A 6 -19.48 -12.55 -28.29
CA ARG A 6 -20.56 -13.57 -28.23
C ARG A 6 -21.34 -13.55 -26.92
N LEU A 7 -20.71 -13.09 -25.84
CA LEU A 7 -21.33 -12.88 -24.51
C LEU A 7 -22.01 -11.51 -24.37
N GLY A 8 -22.00 -10.67 -25.42
CA GLY A 8 -22.58 -9.34 -25.37
C GLY A 8 -21.80 -8.33 -24.50
N LEU A 9 -20.55 -8.63 -24.19
CA LEU A 9 -19.70 -7.70 -23.42
C LEU A 9 -19.13 -6.63 -24.36
N LEU A 10 -19.42 -5.39 -24.08
CA LEU A 10 -18.86 -4.23 -24.79
C LEU A 10 -17.41 -4.03 -24.32
N LEU A 11 -16.47 -4.32 -25.22
CA LEU A 11 -15.04 -4.08 -24.98
C LEU A 11 -14.62 -2.77 -25.67
N HIS A 12 -13.88 -1.95 -24.94
CA HIS A 12 -13.25 -0.76 -25.53
C HIS A 12 -11.95 -1.19 -26.24
N PRO A 13 -11.85 -1.04 -27.58
CA PRO A 13 -10.72 -1.57 -28.34
C PRO A 13 -9.36 -1.03 -27.89
N ALA A 14 -9.30 0.24 -27.45
CA ALA A 14 -8.06 0.88 -26.98
C ALA A 14 -7.58 0.35 -25.62
N GLU A 15 -8.44 -0.30 -24.85
CA GLU A 15 -8.11 -0.87 -23.53
C GLU A 15 -7.83 -2.38 -23.60
N CYS A 16 -7.99 -2.97 -24.78
CA CYS A 16 -7.70 -4.38 -25.00
C CYS A 16 -6.21 -4.59 -25.27
N VAL A 17 -5.47 -4.94 -24.25
CA VAL A 17 -4.05 -5.31 -24.36
C VAL A 17 -3.94 -6.80 -24.65
N GLY A 18 -3.07 -7.18 -25.59
CA GLY A 18 -2.75 -8.59 -25.88
C GLY A 18 -2.01 -9.28 -24.73
N PRO A 19 -1.75 -10.59 -24.83
CA PRO A 19 -0.98 -11.29 -23.82
C PRO A 19 0.43 -10.68 -23.71
N SER A 20 0.80 -10.30 -22.48
CA SER A 20 2.10 -9.73 -22.14
C SER A 20 2.59 -10.32 -20.81
N THR A 21 3.88 -10.44 -20.64
CA THR A 21 4.50 -10.86 -19.37
C THR A 21 4.44 -9.77 -18.31
N VAL A 22 4.39 -8.51 -18.72
CA VAL A 22 4.22 -7.35 -17.85
C VAL A 22 2.95 -6.61 -18.26
N LEU A 23 2.04 -6.41 -17.32
CA LEU A 23 0.75 -5.77 -17.55
C LEU A 23 0.36 -4.87 -16.38
N VAL A 24 -0.12 -3.66 -16.70
CA VAL A 24 -0.69 -2.77 -15.68
C VAL A 24 -2.20 -2.97 -15.60
N VAL A 25 -2.68 -3.48 -14.47
CA VAL A 25 -4.10 -3.72 -14.20
C VAL A 25 -4.52 -2.90 -12.99
N LEU A 26 -5.55 -2.07 -13.15
CA LEU A 26 -6.07 -1.20 -12.08
C LEU A 26 -4.96 -0.36 -11.40
N GLY A 27 -3.95 0.00 -12.17
CA GLY A 27 -2.83 0.81 -11.70
C GLY A 27 -1.81 0.07 -10.84
N ILE A 28 -1.79 -1.26 -10.91
CA ILE A 28 -0.78 -2.15 -10.35
C ILE A 28 -0.10 -2.84 -11.51
N GLU A 29 1.22 -2.85 -11.53
CA GLU A 29 2.02 -3.55 -12.52
C GLU A 29 2.26 -4.98 -12.04
N LEU A 30 1.88 -5.92 -12.88
CA LEU A 30 2.00 -7.35 -12.67
C LEU A 30 3.09 -7.88 -13.59
N ASP A 31 4.20 -8.33 -13.04
CA ASP A 31 5.27 -9.01 -13.76
C ASP A 31 5.15 -10.51 -13.53
N SER A 32 4.68 -11.23 -14.54
CA SER A 32 4.50 -12.69 -14.49
C SER A 32 5.82 -13.46 -14.62
N PHE A 33 6.86 -12.85 -15.20
CA PHE A 33 8.17 -13.47 -15.32
C PHE A 33 8.89 -13.50 -13.97
N ASN A 34 8.95 -12.34 -13.29
CA ASN A 34 9.55 -12.22 -11.96
C ASN A 34 8.55 -12.58 -10.84
N GLN A 35 7.27 -12.81 -11.19
CA GLN A 35 6.20 -13.16 -10.25
C GLN A 35 6.02 -12.11 -9.16
N VAL A 36 6.07 -10.85 -9.53
CA VAL A 36 6.00 -9.70 -8.62
C VAL A 36 4.88 -8.76 -9.03
N ALA A 37 4.17 -8.23 -8.03
CA ALA A 37 3.24 -7.11 -8.17
C ALA A 37 3.85 -5.86 -7.52
N HIS A 38 3.85 -4.77 -8.24
CA HIS A 38 4.33 -3.50 -7.72
C HIS A 38 3.55 -2.30 -8.27
N LEU A 39 3.77 -1.14 -7.68
CA LEU A 39 3.25 0.09 -8.25
C LEU A 39 4.09 0.49 -9.46
N PRO A 40 3.49 0.96 -10.57
CA PRO A 40 4.22 1.59 -11.65
C PRO A 40 5.14 2.68 -11.10
N GLN A 41 6.35 2.80 -11.68
CA GLN A 41 7.41 3.68 -11.18
C GLN A 41 6.95 5.14 -11.02
N GLU A 42 6.14 5.63 -11.96
CA GLU A 42 5.58 6.98 -11.90
C GLU A 42 4.67 7.17 -10.67
N LYS A 43 3.82 6.18 -10.38
CA LYS A 43 2.92 6.23 -9.23
C LYS A 43 3.67 6.11 -7.90
N LEU A 44 4.71 5.28 -7.89
CA LEU A 44 5.57 5.13 -6.71
C LEU A 44 6.28 6.44 -6.39
N LEU A 45 6.85 7.10 -7.41
CA LEU A 45 7.52 8.38 -7.24
C LEU A 45 6.53 9.49 -6.81
N ALA A 46 5.37 9.55 -7.44
CA ALA A 46 4.32 10.49 -7.07
C ALA A 46 3.87 10.29 -5.61
N LEU A 47 3.75 9.05 -5.17
CA LEU A 47 3.38 8.72 -3.79
C LEU A 47 4.48 9.12 -2.79
N LYS A 48 5.75 8.86 -3.10
CA LYS A 48 6.90 9.30 -2.28
C LYS A 48 6.92 10.82 -2.13
N ASN A 49 6.75 11.55 -3.22
CA ASN A 49 6.70 13.01 -3.22
C ASN A 49 5.51 13.53 -2.39
N LEU A 50 4.34 12.91 -2.53
CA LEU A 50 3.16 13.24 -1.76
C LEU A 50 3.42 13.07 -0.27
N ILE A 51 3.93 11.92 0.16
CA ILE A 51 4.25 11.63 1.57
C ILE A 51 5.26 12.65 2.11
N SER A 52 6.33 12.94 1.36
CA SER A 52 7.35 13.91 1.75
C SER A 52 6.78 15.32 1.94
N SER A 53 5.80 15.73 1.13
CA SER A 53 5.10 17.00 1.27
C SER A 53 4.22 17.09 2.53
N TRP A 54 3.78 15.94 3.06
CA TRP A 54 2.92 15.85 4.23
C TRP A 54 3.68 15.74 5.55
N LEU A 55 4.93 15.29 5.53
CA LEU A 55 5.76 15.15 6.75
C LEU A 55 5.89 16.42 7.57
N PRO A 56 6.12 17.62 6.97
CA PRO A 56 6.25 18.86 7.75
C PRO A 56 4.92 19.48 8.18
N ARG A 57 3.78 18.98 7.67
CA ARG A 57 2.46 19.55 7.96
C ARG A 57 2.03 19.27 9.40
N LYS A 58 1.46 20.28 10.05
CA LYS A 58 0.92 20.18 11.41
C LYS A 58 -0.61 20.17 11.43
N TRP A 59 -1.24 20.66 10.37
CA TRP A 59 -2.68 20.82 10.22
C TRP A 59 -3.11 20.36 8.84
N CYS A 60 -4.31 19.83 8.76
CA CYS A 60 -4.93 19.48 7.48
C CYS A 60 -6.46 19.63 7.55
N ASN A 61 -7.08 19.79 6.39
CA ASN A 61 -8.52 19.70 6.22
C ASN A 61 -8.92 18.25 5.97
N ARG A 62 -10.20 17.94 6.21
CA ARG A 62 -10.74 16.61 6.00
C ARG A 62 -10.53 16.11 4.56
N HIS A 63 -10.84 16.95 3.57
CA HIS A 63 -10.70 16.60 2.15
C HIS A 63 -9.25 16.25 1.76
N GLU A 64 -8.29 17.01 2.28
CA GLU A 64 -6.86 16.74 2.02
C GLU A 64 -6.46 15.38 2.60
N LEU A 65 -6.90 15.07 3.83
CA LEU A 65 -6.59 13.80 4.48
C LEU A 65 -7.27 12.61 3.78
N GLU A 66 -8.53 12.77 3.34
CA GLU A 66 -9.26 11.76 2.55
C GLU A 66 -8.52 11.46 1.24
N SER A 67 -8.00 12.49 0.56
CA SER A 67 -7.20 12.34 -0.66
C SER A 67 -5.91 11.55 -0.40
N LEU A 68 -5.16 11.91 0.65
CA LEU A 68 -3.94 11.18 1.02
C LEU A 68 -4.24 9.71 1.33
N ILE A 69 -5.26 9.45 2.16
CA ILE A 69 -5.68 8.09 2.52
C ILE A 69 -6.07 7.31 1.27
N GLY A 70 -6.73 7.93 0.29
CA GLY A 70 -7.08 7.29 -0.98
C GLY A 70 -5.85 6.80 -1.75
N HIS A 71 -4.80 7.62 -1.86
CA HIS A 71 -3.54 7.23 -2.51
C HIS A 71 -2.82 6.11 -1.75
N LEU A 72 -2.73 6.21 -0.42
CA LEU A 72 -2.12 5.19 0.42
C LEU A 72 -2.94 3.89 0.41
N HIS A 73 -4.28 3.96 0.36
CA HIS A 73 -5.15 2.79 0.24
C HIS A 73 -4.92 2.05 -1.08
N HIS A 74 -4.74 2.79 -2.18
CA HIS A 74 -4.40 2.17 -3.46
C HIS A 74 -3.04 1.43 -3.36
N ALA A 75 -2.02 2.07 -2.77
CA ALA A 75 -0.71 1.45 -2.55
C ALA A 75 -0.79 0.22 -1.61
N ALA A 76 -1.65 0.25 -0.59
CA ALA A 76 -1.83 -0.84 0.37
C ALA A 76 -2.41 -2.13 -0.26
N LYS A 77 -2.81 -2.12 -1.53
CA LYS A 77 -3.16 -3.34 -2.26
C LYS A 77 -1.94 -4.23 -2.47
N VAL A 78 -0.77 -3.63 -2.66
CA VAL A 78 0.52 -4.33 -2.85
C VAL A 78 1.46 -4.14 -1.65
N VAL A 79 1.26 -3.13 -0.82
CA VAL A 79 1.99 -2.90 0.44
C VAL A 79 1.13 -3.38 1.60
N TRP A 80 1.12 -4.67 1.87
CA TRP A 80 0.23 -5.27 2.88
C TRP A 80 0.39 -4.72 4.30
N PRO A 81 1.60 -4.50 4.84
CA PRO A 81 1.77 -3.91 6.16
C PRO A 81 1.18 -2.50 6.28
N GLY A 82 1.09 -1.78 5.17
CA GLY A 82 0.49 -0.45 5.10
C GLY A 82 -0.99 -0.39 5.50
N ARG A 83 -1.71 -1.50 5.40
CA ARG A 83 -3.13 -1.57 5.80
C ARG A 83 -3.34 -1.25 7.27
N THR A 84 -2.44 -1.71 8.14
CA THR A 84 -2.51 -1.43 9.59
C THR A 84 -2.25 0.04 9.87
N SER A 85 -1.27 0.62 9.18
CA SER A 85 -0.96 2.06 9.27
C SER A 85 -2.15 2.92 8.82
N LEU A 86 -2.83 2.53 7.73
CA LEU A 86 -4.01 3.23 7.22
C LEU A 86 -5.16 3.29 8.22
N ARG A 87 -5.39 2.22 8.99
CA ARG A 87 -6.48 2.19 9.96
C ARG A 87 -6.40 3.36 10.93
N ARG A 88 -5.20 3.65 11.45
CA ARG A 88 -4.97 4.78 12.36
C ARG A 88 -5.23 6.14 11.70
N MET A 89 -4.87 6.27 10.42
CA MET A 89 -5.15 7.49 9.66
C MET A 89 -6.64 7.67 9.40
N ILE A 90 -7.37 6.57 9.13
CA ILE A 90 -8.83 6.59 8.97
C ILE A 90 -9.51 6.98 10.29
N ASP A 91 -9.03 6.46 11.42
CA ASP A 91 -9.56 6.80 12.74
C ASP A 91 -9.43 8.33 13.01
N LEU A 92 -8.40 8.97 12.49
CA LEU A 92 -8.25 10.43 12.57
C LEU A 92 -9.35 11.16 11.80
N LEU A 93 -9.90 10.60 10.71
CA LEU A 93 -11.03 11.20 9.99
C LEU A 93 -12.28 11.34 10.86
N CYS A 94 -12.45 10.46 11.85
CA CYS A 94 -13.57 10.54 12.79
C CYS A 94 -13.50 11.76 13.72
N CYS A 95 -12.32 12.37 13.87
CA CYS A 95 -12.13 13.56 14.69
C CYS A 95 -12.65 14.85 14.01
N PHE A 96 -12.92 14.79 12.70
CA PHE A 96 -13.41 15.95 11.96
C PHE A 96 -14.93 16.11 12.16
N ARG A 97 -15.30 17.15 12.91
CA ARG A 97 -16.72 17.51 13.12
C ARG A 97 -17.32 18.20 11.90
N TRP A 98 -16.54 19.02 11.21
CA TRP A 98 -16.95 19.80 10.03
C TRP A 98 -15.95 19.59 8.90
N ARG A 99 -16.44 19.66 7.65
CA ARG A 99 -15.60 19.39 6.46
C ARG A 99 -14.40 20.35 6.32
N ASP A 100 -14.63 21.61 6.61
CA ASP A 100 -13.66 22.69 6.36
C ASP A 100 -12.84 23.05 7.62
N HIS A 101 -13.14 22.41 8.76
CA HIS A 101 -12.42 22.70 9.99
C HIS A 101 -11.04 22.02 9.99
N PRO A 102 -9.93 22.78 10.13
CA PRO A 102 -8.61 22.18 10.18
C PRO A 102 -8.41 21.43 11.48
N VAL A 103 -7.90 20.20 11.40
CA VAL A 103 -7.54 19.37 12.54
C VAL A 103 -6.02 19.27 12.65
N ARG A 104 -5.53 19.29 13.87
CA ARG A 104 -4.12 19.11 14.16
C ARG A 104 -3.75 17.64 13.99
N LEU A 105 -2.72 17.40 13.21
CA LEU A 105 -2.13 16.07 13.02
C LEU A 105 -1.41 15.65 14.30
N ASN A 106 -1.75 14.47 14.83
CA ASN A 106 -1.17 13.96 16.06
C ASN A 106 0.19 13.30 15.80
N ARG A 107 0.91 12.98 16.88
CA ARG A 107 2.21 12.31 16.80
C ARG A 107 2.10 10.92 16.17
N GLU A 108 1.05 10.18 16.46
CA GLU A 108 0.85 8.83 15.91
C GLU A 108 0.69 8.88 14.40
N TYR A 109 -0.07 9.85 13.87
CA TYR A 109 -0.18 10.07 12.44
C TYR A 109 1.19 10.26 11.79
N HIS A 110 2.04 11.12 12.37
CA HIS A 110 3.38 11.36 11.83
C HIS A 110 4.27 10.13 11.87
N LEU A 111 4.18 9.30 12.91
CA LEU A 111 4.91 8.03 12.98
C LEU A 111 4.49 7.07 11.88
N HIS A 112 3.18 6.96 11.60
CA HIS A 112 2.67 6.13 10.51
C HIS A 112 3.07 6.66 9.14
N LEU A 113 3.08 7.98 8.96
CA LEU A 113 3.50 8.59 7.70
C LEU A 113 5.01 8.42 7.48
N LEU A 114 5.82 8.57 8.53
CA LEU A 114 7.26 8.32 8.48
C LEU A 114 7.56 6.86 8.17
N TRP A 115 6.78 5.93 8.74
CA TRP A 115 6.88 4.51 8.40
C TRP A 115 6.64 4.28 6.90
N TRP A 116 5.57 4.88 6.31
CA TRP A 116 5.33 4.79 4.88
C TRP A 116 6.49 5.33 4.06
N HIS A 117 7.05 6.48 4.46
CA HIS A 117 8.18 7.08 3.78
C HIS A 117 9.39 6.13 3.76
N GLN A 118 9.79 5.63 4.93
CA GLN A 118 10.93 4.72 5.05
C GLN A 118 10.69 3.40 4.34
N PHE A 119 9.47 2.84 4.48
CA PHE A 119 9.12 1.58 3.85
C PHE A 119 9.23 1.62 2.32
N LEU A 120 8.74 2.69 1.71
CA LEU A 120 8.75 2.82 0.26
C LEU A 120 10.15 3.10 -0.32
N GLU A 121 11.13 3.51 0.49
CA GLU A 121 12.51 3.71 0.01
C GLU A 121 13.13 2.41 -0.52
N ASP A 122 12.98 1.32 0.22
CA ASP A 122 13.59 0.02 -0.07
C ASP A 122 12.59 -0.99 -0.68
N TRP A 123 11.38 -0.52 -1.01
CA TRP A 123 10.34 -1.44 -1.48
C TRP A 123 10.43 -1.72 -2.99
N HIS A 124 10.55 -2.99 -3.34
CA HIS A 124 10.70 -3.46 -4.73
C HIS A 124 9.51 -4.28 -5.26
N GLY A 125 8.40 -4.30 -4.54
CA GLY A 125 7.22 -5.08 -4.92
C GLY A 125 6.92 -6.25 -3.97
N VAL A 126 5.82 -6.95 -4.24
CA VAL A 126 5.39 -8.12 -3.48
C VAL A 126 5.31 -9.34 -4.40
N SER A 127 5.88 -10.46 -3.97
CA SER A 127 5.79 -11.70 -4.72
C SER A 127 4.36 -12.26 -4.71
N PHE A 128 3.89 -12.81 -5.85
CA PHE A 128 2.61 -13.52 -5.93
C PHE A 128 2.60 -14.82 -5.11
N TRP A 129 3.76 -15.43 -4.92
CA TRP A 129 3.93 -16.72 -4.24
C TRP A 129 4.34 -16.55 -2.78
N LEU A 130 3.70 -15.64 -2.07
CA LEU A 130 3.83 -15.62 -0.61
C LEU A 130 3.08 -16.83 -0.04
N PHE A 131 3.78 -17.97 0.01
CA PHE A 131 3.36 -19.05 0.89
C PHE A 131 3.30 -18.51 2.32
N PRO A 132 2.27 -18.84 3.13
CA PRO A 132 2.11 -18.36 4.50
C PRO A 132 3.25 -18.72 5.47
N GLY A 133 4.36 -19.24 5.01
CA GLY A 133 5.53 -19.61 5.81
C GLY A 133 6.83 -18.89 5.44
N CYS A 134 6.86 -18.06 4.39
CA CYS A 134 8.12 -17.53 3.83
C CYS A 134 8.39 -16.05 4.13
N CYS A 135 7.95 -15.54 5.28
CA CYS A 135 8.25 -14.18 5.72
C CYS A 135 9.75 -13.91 6.00
N ARG A 136 10.62 -14.94 5.89
CA ARG A 136 12.04 -14.82 6.27
C ARG A 136 12.96 -14.16 5.25
N HIS A 137 12.55 -14.00 4.00
CA HIS A 137 13.48 -13.57 2.95
C HIS A 137 13.24 -12.18 2.35
N VAL A 138 12.20 -11.47 2.77
CA VAL A 138 11.88 -10.14 2.18
C VAL A 138 12.47 -8.96 2.97
N TRP A 139 13.02 -9.19 4.17
CA TRP A 139 13.48 -8.11 5.06
C TRP A 139 14.79 -8.40 5.79
N PRO A 140 15.95 -8.22 5.16
CA PRO A 140 17.23 -8.32 5.89
C PRO A 140 17.55 -7.12 6.78
N SER A 141 16.91 -5.98 6.63
CA SER A 141 17.37 -4.72 7.24
C SER A 141 16.43 -4.03 8.22
N LEU A 142 15.21 -4.50 8.40
CA LEU A 142 14.33 -3.96 9.45
C LEU A 142 14.31 -4.91 10.66
N GLN A 143 15.32 -4.78 11.51
CA GLN A 143 15.29 -5.24 12.89
C GLN A 143 14.26 -4.38 13.63
N MET A 144 12.96 -4.70 13.43
CA MET A 144 11.91 -4.17 14.29
C MET A 144 11.99 -4.93 15.60
N ASP A 145 12.37 -4.23 16.66
CA ASP A 145 12.10 -4.66 18.03
C ASP A 145 10.69 -5.24 18.09
N THR A 146 10.58 -6.40 18.72
CA THR A 146 9.40 -7.24 18.86
C THR A 146 8.26 -6.49 19.55
N GLY A 147 7.70 -5.48 18.89
CA GLY A 147 6.46 -4.83 19.25
C GLY A 147 5.24 -5.58 18.67
N PRO A 148 4.02 -5.20 19.02
CA PRO A 148 2.77 -5.94 18.73
C PRO A 148 2.46 -6.20 17.26
N PHE A 149 3.34 -5.79 16.33
CA PHE A 149 3.17 -5.97 14.88
C PHE A 149 3.36 -7.42 14.40
N CYS A 150 4.11 -8.27 15.13
CA CYS A 150 4.32 -9.67 14.74
C CYS A 150 3.07 -10.55 14.89
N TYR A 151 2.13 -10.18 15.76
CA TYR A 151 0.93 -11.00 16.01
C TYR A 151 -0.08 -10.97 14.88
N PHE A 152 -0.02 -9.99 13.99
CA PHE A 152 -1.01 -9.85 12.92
C PHE A 152 -0.65 -10.64 11.65
N LEU A 153 0.57 -11.13 11.52
CA LEU A 153 1.04 -11.90 10.36
C LEU A 153 1.00 -13.42 10.57
N GLY A 154 0.42 -13.93 11.66
CA GLY A 154 0.25 -15.36 11.89
C GLY A 154 1.55 -16.14 12.06
N CYS A 155 2.69 -15.47 12.30
CA CYS A 155 3.92 -16.12 12.71
C CYS A 155 3.80 -16.58 14.16
N LYS A 156 3.21 -17.77 14.39
CA LYS A 156 3.38 -18.47 15.65
C LYS A 156 4.88 -18.76 15.82
N ASN A 157 5.48 -18.19 16.84
CA ASN A 157 6.79 -18.60 17.33
C ASN A 157 6.75 -20.10 17.70
N SER A 158 7.22 -20.95 16.81
CA SER A 158 7.63 -22.32 17.14
C SER A 158 9.07 -22.30 17.65
N ALA A 159 9.29 -21.64 18.79
CA ALA A 159 10.52 -21.72 19.53
C ALA A 159 10.20 -21.80 21.03
N LEU A 160 9.66 -22.95 21.43
CA LEU A 160 9.71 -23.46 22.80
C LEU A 160 9.39 -24.95 22.72
N LEU A 161 10.41 -25.76 22.42
CA LEU A 161 10.56 -27.16 22.84
C LEU A 161 12.00 -27.57 22.51
N HIS A 162 12.89 -27.29 23.42
CA HIS A 162 13.96 -28.19 23.89
C HIS A 162 14.53 -27.57 25.17
#